data_b4c21d82d9e033fd21494d621c48d77c
#
_entry.id   b4c21d82d9e033fd21494d621c48d77c
#
_cell.length_a   1.000
_cell.length_b   1.000
_cell.length_c   1.000
_cell.angle_alpha   90.00
_cell.angle_beta   90.00
_cell.angle_gamma   90.00
#
_symmetry.space_group_name_H-M   'P 1'
#
loop_
_entity.id
_entity.type
_entity.pdbx_description
1 polymer ?
#
loop_
_entity_poly.entity_id
_entity_poly.type
_entity_poly.pdbx_seq_one_letter_code
_entity_poly.pdbx_strand_id
1 'polypeptide(L)'
;KEFKMTIKEFFQTYGEVYFRKVEKTTISNLILKINKNKEKVIISLGGGGFDNEETRELLLNNTNVIWLNTPVNVLVQRVGDGSKRPMIKGKTRDSILQLLKIRTKYYSLCHNQINTDKLNQNQIIENLINLISHQRNIAIK
;
A
#
# COMPACT_ATOMS: atom_id res chain seq x y z
N LYS A 1 11.69 -11.34 7.56
CA LYS A 1 13.03 -10.72 7.28
C LYS A 1 13.89 -11.74 6.53
N GLU A 2 13.45 -12.12 5.34
CA GLU A 2 14.13 -13.10 4.49
C GLU A 2 15.47 -12.57 3.98
N PHE A 3 15.53 -11.31 3.67
CA PHE A 3 16.72 -10.61 3.23
C PHE A 3 17.19 -9.69 4.36
N LYS A 4 18.34 -9.94 4.94
CA LYS A 4 18.95 -9.12 6.02
C LYS A 4 19.45 -7.76 5.51
N MET A 5 18.67 -7.09 4.68
CA MET A 5 19.00 -5.81 4.05
C MET A 5 17.80 -4.87 4.01
N THR A 6 18.02 -3.58 3.86
CA THR A 6 16.99 -2.59 3.66
C THR A 6 16.41 -2.65 2.24
N ILE A 7 15.21 -2.11 2.03
CA ILE A 7 14.61 -1.99 0.70
C ILE A 7 15.54 -1.22 -0.25
N LYS A 8 16.20 -0.17 0.23
CA LYS A 8 17.14 0.63 -0.57
C LYS A 8 18.33 -0.21 -1.05
N GLU A 9 18.96 -0.95 -0.16
CA GLU A 9 20.05 -1.87 -0.50
C GLU A 9 19.58 -2.94 -1.48
N PHE A 10 18.39 -3.49 -1.28
CA PHE A 10 17.80 -4.48 -2.18
C PHE A 10 17.63 -3.94 -3.60
N PHE A 11 17.08 -2.73 -3.74
CA PHE A 11 16.95 -2.06 -5.05
C PHE A 11 18.30 -1.79 -5.71
N GLN A 12 19.30 -1.40 -4.93
CA GLN A 12 20.66 -1.16 -5.44
C GLN A 12 21.34 -2.43 -5.93
N THR A 13 21.11 -3.55 -5.22
CA THR A 13 21.76 -4.84 -5.51
C THR A 13 21.06 -5.60 -6.63
N TYR A 14 19.73 -5.68 -6.60
CA TYR A 14 18.95 -6.56 -7.47
C TYR A 14 18.05 -5.83 -8.48
N GLY A 15 17.89 -4.53 -8.34
CA GLY A 15 17.04 -3.71 -9.19
C GLY A 15 15.53 -3.86 -8.90
N GLU A 16 14.75 -3.00 -9.57
CA GLU A 16 13.31 -2.93 -9.34
C GLU A 16 12.57 -4.18 -9.82
N VAL A 17 12.92 -4.71 -10.97
CA VAL A 17 12.23 -5.87 -11.57
C VAL A 17 12.28 -7.08 -10.62
N TYR A 18 13.44 -7.36 -10.07
CA TYR A 18 13.59 -8.48 -9.13
C TYR A 18 12.87 -8.21 -7.81
N PHE A 19 12.92 -6.95 -7.32
CA PHE A 19 12.15 -6.54 -6.14
C PHE A 19 10.66 -6.81 -6.34
N ARG A 20 10.07 -6.42 -7.47
CA ARG A 20 8.64 -6.64 -7.76
C ARG A 20 8.28 -8.12 -7.82
N LYS A 21 9.15 -8.96 -8.36
CA LYS A 21 8.95 -10.41 -8.34
C LYS A 21 8.90 -10.96 -6.92
N VAL A 22 9.85 -10.57 -6.07
CA VAL A 22 9.90 -10.99 -4.67
C VAL A 22 8.70 -10.44 -3.88
N GLU A 23 8.35 -9.17 -4.06
CA GLU A 23 7.19 -8.52 -3.43
C GLU A 23 5.89 -9.29 -3.75
N LYS A 24 5.64 -9.58 -5.04
CA LYS A 24 4.49 -10.37 -5.50
C LYS A 24 4.45 -11.75 -4.82
N THR A 25 5.54 -12.50 -4.87
CA THR A 25 5.60 -13.85 -4.27
C THR A 25 5.37 -13.79 -2.76
N THR A 26 5.94 -12.81 -2.08
CA THR A 26 5.77 -12.62 -0.62
C THR A 26 4.31 -12.33 -0.27
N ILE A 27 3.65 -11.44 -1.02
CA ILE A 27 2.22 -11.12 -0.81
C ILE A 27 1.37 -12.36 -1.06
N SER A 28 1.59 -13.09 -2.15
CA SER A 28 0.83 -14.30 -2.48
C SER A 28 0.95 -15.35 -1.38
N ASN A 29 2.15 -15.64 -0.91
CA ASN A 29 2.39 -16.59 0.17
C ASN A 29 1.73 -16.15 1.48
N LEU A 30 1.77 -14.84 1.78
CA LEU A 30 1.12 -14.28 2.97
C LEU A 30 -0.40 -14.47 2.91
N ILE A 31 -1.04 -14.17 1.79
CA ILE A 31 -2.49 -14.33 1.60
C ILE A 31 -2.90 -15.81 1.74
N LEU A 32 -2.15 -16.72 1.12
CA LEU A 32 -2.41 -18.17 1.25
C LEU A 32 -2.32 -18.63 2.71
N LYS A 33 -1.31 -18.17 3.44
CA LYS A 33 -1.13 -18.50 4.87
C LYS A 33 -2.28 -17.96 5.72
N ILE A 34 -2.66 -16.69 5.52
CA ILE A 34 -3.76 -16.04 6.25
C ILE A 34 -5.07 -16.78 6.01
N ASN A 35 -5.39 -17.12 4.76
CA ASN A 35 -6.61 -17.84 4.41
C ASN A 35 -6.64 -19.24 5.02
N LYS A 36 -5.52 -19.98 4.95
CA LYS A 36 -5.39 -21.31 5.56
C LYS A 36 -5.62 -21.30 7.06
N ASN A 37 -5.03 -20.32 7.76
CA ASN A 37 -5.09 -20.23 9.22
C ASN A 37 -6.32 -19.46 9.71
N LYS A 38 -7.11 -18.85 8.82
CA LYS A 38 -8.24 -17.94 9.14
C LYS A 38 -7.81 -16.78 10.06
N GLU A 39 -6.59 -16.28 9.86
CA GLU A 39 -6.02 -15.21 10.66
C GLU A 39 -6.64 -13.86 10.28
N LYS A 40 -6.80 -12.98 11.27
CA LYS A 40 -7.16 -11.57 11.07
C LYS A 40 -5.91 -10.73 11.16
N VAL A 41 -5.51 -10.12 10.05
CA VAL A 41 -4.28 -9.34 9.95
C VAL A 41 -4.52 -8.00 9.26
N ILE A 42 -3.67 -7.04 9.55
CA ILE A 42 -3.57 -5.78 8.81
C ILE A 42 -2.27 -5.80 8.02
N ILE A 43 -2.39 -5.60 6.71
CA ILE A 43 -1.25 -5.56 5.80
C ILE A 43 -1.03 -4.11 5.37
N SER A 44 0.14 -3.55 5.72
CA SER A 44 0.59 -2.28 5.17
C SER A 44 1.34 -2.52 3.87
N LEU A 45 0.68 -2.24 2.75
CA LEU A 45 1.23 -2.47 1.42
C LEU A 45 2.14 -1.33 0.99
N GLY A 46 3.30 -1.64 0.41
CA GLY A 46 4.12 -0.65 -0.28
C GLY A 46 3.39 -0.06 -1.49
N GLY A 47 3.54 1.26 -1.73
CA GLY A 47 2.76 1.97 -2.75
C GLY A 47 2.85 1.39 -4.17
N GLY A 48 3.88 0.64 -4.52
CA GLY A 48 3.99 -0.04 -5.81
C GLY A 48 3.45 -1.46 -5.84
N GLY A 49 3.11 -2.04 -4.69
CA GLY A 49 2.61 -3.41 -4.63
C GLY A 49 1.22 -3.58 -5.26
N PHE A 50 0.45 -2.50 -5.35
CA PHE A 50 -0.87 -2.50 -5.99
C PHE A 50 -0.81 -2.16 -7.50
N ASP A 51 0.36 -1.80 -8.02
CA ASP A 51 0.55 -1.50 -9.45
C ASP A 51 0.49 -2.76 -10.31
N ASN A 52 0.96 -3.91 -9.78
CA ASN A 52 0.91 -5.21 -10.47
C ASN A 52 -0.51 -5.77 -10.48
N GLU A 53 -1.00 -6.14 -11.65
CA GLU A 53 -2.37 -6.60 -11.87
C GLU A 53 -2.71 -7.86 -11.07
N GLU A 54 -1.90 -8.90 -11.18
CA GLU A 54 -2.13 -10.17 -10.47
C GLU A 54 -2.13 -10.00 -8.95
N THR A 55 -1.22 -9.15 -8.42
CA THR A 55 -1.19 -8.83 -6.98
C THR A 55 -2.43 -8.04 -6.57
N ARG A 56 -2.88 -7.12 -7.42
CA ARG A 56 -4.08 -6.31 -7.18
C ARG A 56 -5.33 -7.19 -7.16
N GLU A 57 -5.51 -8.06 -8.14
CA GLU A 57 -6.64 -9.00 -8.19
C GLU A 57 -6.63 -9.94 -6.98
N LEU A 58 -5.47 -10.49 -6.63
CA LEU A 58 -5.34 -11.35 -5.44
C LEU A 58 -5.78 -10.61 -4.17
N LEU A 59 -5.34 -9.37 -3.98
CA LEU A 59 -5.70 -8.56 -2.81
C LEU A 59 -7.19 -8.19 -2.83
N LEU A 60 -7.74 -7.77 -3.96
CA LEU A 60 -9.15 -7.42 -4.08
C LEU A 60 -10.07 -8.61 -3.79
N ASN A 61 -9.69 -9.82 -4.24
CA ASN A 61 -10.51 -11.01 -4.04
C ASN A 61 -10.39 -11.64 -2.64
N ASN A 62 -9.34 -11.31 -1.87
CA ASN A 62 -9.04 -12.00 -0.60
C ASN A 62 -8.97 -11.07 0.62
N THR A 63 -8.99 -9.75 0.43
CA THR A 63 -8.84 -8.78 1.51
C THR A 63 -9.77 -7.59 1.32
N ASN A 64 -9.94 -6.79 2.36
CA ASN A 64 -10.55 -5.48 2.24
C ASN A 64 -9.46 -4.44 2.00
N VAL A 65 -9.33 -3.99 0.75
CA VAL A 65 -8.35 -3.00 0.34
C VAL A 65 -8.86 -1.59 0.65
N ILE A 66 -8.09 -0.84 1.43
CA ILE A 66 -8.39 0.55 1.80
C ILE A 66 -7.31 1.47 1.27
N TRP A 67 -7.68 2.46 0.50
CA TRP A 67 -6.78 3.50 0.04
C TRP A 67 -6.78 4.69 0.99
N LEU A 68 -5.63 4.99 1.57
CA LEU A 68 -5.41 6.23 2.31
C LEU A 68 -5.03 7.34 1.32
N ASN A 69 -6.05 8.03 0.80
CA ASN A 69 -5.85 9.10 -0.17
C ASN A 69 -5.36 10.38 0.51
N THR A 70 -4.16 10.80 0.16
CA THR A 70 -3.48 11.95 0.75
C THR A 70 -3.19 12.98 -0.34
N PRO A 71 -3.53 14.27 -0.16
CA PRO A 71 -3.19 15.32 -1.10
C PRO A 71 -1.69 15.43 -1.37
N VAL A 72 -1.33 15.82 -2.60
CA VAL A 72 0.07 15.86 -3.05
C VAL A 72 0.95 16.77 -2.19
N ASN A 73 0.44 17.92 -1.75
CA ASN A 73 1.18 18.85 -0.88
C ASN A 73 1.54 18.21 0.46
N VAL A 74 0.64 17.44 1.06
CA VAL A 74 0.87 16.69 2.31
C VAL A 74 1.86 15.55 2.06
N LEU A 75 1.75 14.84 0.92
CA LEU A 75 2.71 13.80 0.56
C LEU A 75 4.11 14.36 0.39
N VAL A 76 4.26 15.51 -0.29
CA VAL A 76 5.56 16.19 -0.45
C VAL A 76 6.18 16.53 0.91
N GLN A 77 5.39 17.10 1.82
CA GLN A 77 5.86 17.40 3.17
C GLN A 77 6.32 16.15 3.94
N ARG A 78 5.56 15.05 3.85
CA ARG A 78 5.87 13.78 4.56
C ARG A 78 7.07 13.04 3.97
N VAL A 79 7.32 13.18 2.69
CA VAL A 79 8.44 12.52 1.98
C VAL A 79 9.75 13.28 2.21
N GLY A 80 9.70 14.60 2.43
CA GLY A 80 10.88 15.44 2.56
C GLY A 80 11.74 15.44 1.29
N ASP A 81 13.05 15.24 1.44
CA ASP A 81 14.01 15.19 0.33
C ASP A 81 13.97 13.89 -0.51
N GLY A 82 13.15 12.93 -0.11
CA GLY A 82 13.01 11.64 -0.81
C GLY A 82 14.19 10.67 -0.62
N SER A 83 15.17 11.00 0.21
CA SER A 83 16.40 10.19 0.40
C SER A 83 16.13 8.75 0.84
N LYS A 84 15.05 8.53 1.58
CA LYS A 84 14.60 7.21 2.07
C LYS A 84 13.71 6.45 1.07
N ARG A 85 13.43 7.02 -0.11
CA ARG A 85 12.49 6.46 -1.08
C ARG A 85 13.17 6.23 -2.44
N PRO A 86 13.51 4.98 -2.83
CA PRO A 86 14.24 4.66 -4.06
C PRO A 86 13.59 5.21 -5.35
N MET A 87 12.26 5.28 -5.38
CA MET A 87 11.48 5.75 -6.54
C MET A 87 11.34 7.27 -6.62
N ILE A 88 11.81 8.01 -5.61
CA ILE A 88 11.71 9.47 -5.56
C ILE A 88 13.13 10.02 -5.47
N LYS A 89 13.71 10.39 -6.61
CA LYS A 89 15.04 11.00 -6.69
C LYS A 89 14.93 12.43 -7.17
N GLY A 90 15.52 13.38 -6.43
CA GLY A 90 15.79 14.74 -6.86
C GLY A 90 14.59 15.70 -6.90
N LYS A 91 13.65 15.55 -7.84
CA LYS A 91 12.46 16.40 -7.96
C LYS A 91 11.28 15.81 -7.23
N THR A 92 11.28 15.88 -5.91
CA THR A 92 10.31 15.19 -5.05
C THR A 92 8.85 15.45 -5.44
N ARG A 93 8.46 16.70 -5.70
CA ARG A 93 7.08 17.04 -6.08
C ARG A 93 6.67 16.45 -7.42
N ASP A 94 7.50 16.62 -8.44
CA ASP A 94 7.21 16.12 -9.80
C ASP A 94 7.18 14.61 -9.83
N SER A 95 8.10 13.96 -9.12
CA SER A 95 8.14 12.50 -8.99
C SER A 95 6.88 11.96 -8.30
N ILE A 96 6.40 12.63 -7.25
CA ILE A 96 5.15 12.27 -6.58
C ILE A 96 3.95 12.47 -7.50
N LEU A 97 3.88 13.57 -8.25
CA LEU A 97 2.80 13.83 -9.20
C LEU A 97 2.76 12.78 -10.30
N GLN A 98 3.91 12.41 -10.86
CA GLN A 98 3.99 11.34 -11.87
C GLN A 98 3.52 9.99 -11.30
N LEU A 99 3.97 9.62 -10.12
CA LEU A 99 3.53 8.39 -9.46
C LEU A 99 2.02 8.41 -9.17
N LEU A 100 1.48 9.52 -8.70
CA LEU A 100 0.04 9.65 -8.46
C LEU A 100 -0.76 9.52 -9.77
N LYS A 101 -0.34 10.17 -10.85
CA LYS A 101 -1.00 10.06 -12.15
C LYS A 101 -1.12 8.61 -12.63
N ILE A 102 -0.09 7.81 -12.41
CA ILE A 102 -0.07 6.39 -12.79
C ILE A 102 -0.92 5.56 -11.83
N ARG A 103 -0.79 5.79 -10.52
CA ARG A 103 -1.33 4.93 -9.46
C ARG A 103 -2.78 5.17 -9.12
N THR A 104 -3.27 6.41 -9.28
CA THR A 104 -4.66 6.77 -8.96
C THR A 104 -5.65 5.86 -9.66
N LYS A 105 -5.42 5.52 -10.93
CA LYS A 105 -6.27 4.61 -11.69
C LYS A 105 -6.35 3.20 -11.09
N TYR A 106 -5.28 2.72 -10.44
CA TYR A 106 -5.26 1.44 -9.76
C TYR A 106 -5.83 1.55 -8.36
N TYR A 107 -5.44 2.58 -7.62
CA TYR A 107 -5.91 2.80 -6.25
C TYR A 107 -7.42 3.03 -6.18
N SER A 108 -8.02 3.66 -7.21
CA SER A 108 -9.49 3.83 -7.29
C SER A 108 -10.27 2.52 -7.41
N LEU A 109 -9.61 1.39 -7.69
CA LEU A 109 -10.22 0.06 -7.67
C LEU A 109 -10.34 -0.54 -6.27
N CYS A 110 -9.84 0.13 -5.24
CA CYS A 110 -9.94 -0.31 -3.84
C CYS A 110 -11.40 -0.44 -3.38
N HIS A 111 -11.63 -1.22 -2.33
CA HIS A 111 -12.97 -1.38 -1.76
C HIS A 111 -13.44 -0.13 -1.01
N ASN A 112 -12.52 0.56 -0.36
CA ASN A 112 -12.81 1.76 0.42
C ASN A 112 -11.68 2.78 0.30
N GLN A 113 -12.03 4.07 0.45
CA GLN A 113 -11.08 5.16 0.44
C GLN A 113 -11.28 6.03 1.69
N ILE A 114 -10.18 6.43 2.30
CA ILE A 114 -10.16 7.43 3.37
C ILE A 114 -9.38 8.64 2.87
N ASN A 115 -10.03 9.79 2.75
CA ASN A 115 -9.35 11.05 2.48
C ASN A 115 -8.68 11.53 3.76
N THR A 116 -7.35 11.59 3.74
CA THR A 116 -6.55 11.94 4.94
C THR A 116 -6.22 13.41 5.03
N ASP A 117 -6.83 14.24 4.15
CA ASP A 117 -6.71 15.68 4.23
C ASP A 117 -7.32 16.18 5.56
N LYS A 118 -6.59 17.04 6.26
CA LYS A 118 -7.00 17.61 7.55
C LYS A 118 -7.23 16.60 8.69
N LEU A 119 -6.95 15.32 8.49
CA LEU A 119 -7.04 14.30 9.54
C LEU A 119 -5.69 14.09 10.21
N ASN A 120 -5.71 14.06 11.54
CA ASN A 120 -4.57 13.57 12.32
C ASN A 120 -4.56 12.03 12.36
N GLN A 121 -3.48 11.47 12.90
CA GLN A 121 -3.27 10.02 12.93
C GLN A 121 -4.39 9.27 13.67
N ASN A 122 -4.88 9.79 14.79
CA ASN A 122 -5.94 9.15 15.58
C ASN A 122 -7.26 9.11 14.81
N GLN A 123 -7.62 10.21 14.16
CA GLN A 123 -8.82 10.28 13.31
C GLN A 123 -8.76 9.31 12.13
N ILE A 124 -7.58 9.12 11.52
CA ILE A 124 -7.39 8.11 10.46
C ILE A 124 -7.62 6.70 11.03
N ILE A 125 -7.07 6.41 12.22
CA ILE A 125 -7.24 5.12 12.89
C ILE A 125 -8.73 4.87 13.23
N GLU A 126 -9.44 5.85 13.77
CA GLU A 126 -10.87 5.77 14.07
C GLU A 126 -11.69 5.47 12.80
N ASN A 127 -11.42 6.17 11.69
CA ASN A 127 -12.06 5.89 10.41
C ASN A 127 -11.79 4.46 9.91
N LEU A 128 -10.56 3.97 10.05
CA LEU A 128 -10.22 2.58 9.72
C LEU A 128 -11.00 1.58 10.58
N ILE A 129 -11.05 1.80 11.90
CA ILE A 129 -11.80 0.94 12.83
C ILE A 129 -13.29 0.92 12.46
N ASN A 130 -13.88 2.07 12.17
CA ASN A 130 -15.30 2.18 11.79
C ASN A 130 -15.57 1.41 10.50
N LEU A 131 -14.74 1.56 9.46
CA LEU A 131 -14.88 0.80 8.21
C LEU A 131 -14.83 -0.72 8.44
N ILE A 132 -13.86 -1.19 9.24
CA ILE A 132 -13.71 -2.61 9.54
C ILE A 132 -14.87 -3.14 10.37
N SER A 133 -15.40 -2.36 11.31
CA SER A 133 -16.50 -2.75 12.18
C SER A 133 -17.83 -2.84 11.44
N HIS A 134 -18.12 -1.90 10.53
CA HIS A 134 -19.36 -1.91 9.73
C HIS A 134 -19.45 -3.13 8.80
N GLN A 135 -18.34 -3.57 8.25
CA GLN A 135 -18.32 -4.77 7.39
C GLN A 135 -18.60 -6.07 8.16
N ARG A 136 -18.28 -6.13 9.46
CA ARG A 136 -18.65 -7.29 10.30
C ARG A 136 -20.16 -7.43 10.48
N ASN A 137 -20.89 -6.32 10.50
CA ASN A 137 -22.35 -6.31 10.68
C ASN A 137 -23.11 -6.72 9.40
N ILE A 138 -22.47 -6.64 8.22
CA ILE A 138 -23.07 -7.05 6.94
C ILE A 138 -22.85 -8.55 6.68
N ALA A 139 -21.79 -9.14 7.22
CA ALA A 139 -21.45 -10.56 7.03
C ALA A 139 -22.22 -11.52 7.97
N ILE A 140 -23.13 -11.02 8.82
CA ILE A 140 -23.93 -11.82 9.77
C ILE A 140 -25.43 -11.86 9.36
N LYS A 141 -25.74 -11.60 8.10
CA LYS A 141 -27.10 -11.81 7.59
C LYS A 141 -27.19 -13.02 6.70
#